data_0252260d64a515d91e523e0af481ae74
#
_entry.id   0252260d64a515d91e523e0af481ae74
#
_cell.length_a   1.000
_cell.length_b   1.000
_cell.length_c   1.000
_cell.angle_alpha   90.00
_cell.angle_beta   90.00
_cell.angle_gamma   90.00
#
_symmetry.space_group_name_H-M   'P 1'
#
loop_
_entity.id
_entity.type
_entity.pdbx_description
1 polymer ?
#
loop_
_entity_poly.entity_id
_entity_poly.type
_entity_poly.pdbx_seq_one_letter_code
_entity_poly.pdbx_strand_id
1 'polypeptide(L)'
;MATIKDVAKEAGVGVGTASRALSGNGSVSDDARKRIDAAVKKLNFVPNQSARNLKNQTCATMAISVPTIRHPFFAKIIYYVEECLSRRGVRMLVVNSQDKKSKESEMLEMIRQARVDGIIFITHHAHDSIDENLPIVSVDRHIGGKVPFVTSNNYEASREA
;
A
#
# COMPACT_ATOMS: atom_id res chain seq x y z
N MET A 1 10.20 6.41 23.97
CA MET A 1 10.52 5.86 22.64
C MET A 1 11.50 6.83 21.98
N ALA A 2 12.66 6.35 21.53
CA ALA A 2 13.67 7.21 20.90
C ALA A 2 13.11 7.82 19.60
N THR A 3 13.51 9.06 19.32
CA THR A 3 13.10 9.81 18.12
C THR A 3 14.28 9.99 17.17
N ILE A 4 14.03 10.39 15.94
CA ILE A 4 15.10 10.71 14.98
C ILE A 4 15.99 11.87 15.46
N LYS A 5 15.45 12.77 16.29
CA LYS A 5 16.22 13.85 16.92
C LYS A 5 17.24 13.30 17.92
N ASP A 6 16.86 12.26 18.67
CA ASP A 6 17.75 11.62 19.63
C ASP A 6 18.87 10.85 18.90
N VAL A 7 18.55 10.16 17.78
CA VAL A 7 19.55 9.51 16.93
C VAL A 7 20.53 10.53 16.35
N ALA A 8 20.03 11.65 15.84
CA ALA A 8 20.87 12.70 15.27
C ALA A 8 21.81 13.30 16.34
N LYS A 9 21.29 13.55 17.56
CA LYS A 9 22.06 14.06 18.70
C LYS A 9 23.15 13.05 19.13
N GLU A 10 22.80 11.79 19.27
CA GLU A 10 23.74 10.72 19.66
C GLU A 10 24.83 10.51 18.60
N ALA A 11 24.48 10.58 17.31
CA ALA A 11 25.43 10.44 16.19
C ALA A 11 26.25 11.70 15.91
N GLY A 12 25.97 12.84 16.58
CA GLY A 12 26.64 14.12 16.34
C GLY A 12 26.44 14.64 14.90
N VAL A 13 25.21 14.50 14.36
CA VAL A 13 24.85 14.95 13.01
C VAL A 13 23.56 15.76 13.01
N GLY A 14 23.32 16.51 11.94
CA GLY A 14 22.04 17.18 11.77
C GLY A 14 20.90 16.19 11.53
N VAL A 15 19.67 16.54 11.98
CA VAL A 15 18.46 15.70 11.79
C VAL A 15 18.21 15.38 10.31
N GLY A 16 18.50 16.33 9.41
CA GLY A 16 18.39 16.10 7.97
C GLY A 16 19.38 15.06 7.44
N THR A 17 20.59 14.99 8.02
CA THR A 17 21.60 13.98 7.66
C THR A 17 21.19 12.61 8.20
N ALA A 18 20.73 12.53 9.45
CA ALA A 18 20.19 11.31 10.02
C ALA A 18 18.99 10.78 9.21
N SER A 19 18.07 11.68 8.80
CA SER A 19 16.93 11.32 7.97
C SER A 19 17.34 10.77 6.60
N ARG A 20 18.30 11.38 5.91
CA ARG A 20 18.83 10.89 4.62
C ARG A 20 19.49 9.53 4.75
N ALA A 21 20.33 9.33 5.76
CA ALA A 21 20.98 8.06 6.02
C ALA A 21 19.96 6.94 6.24
N LEU A 22 18.95 7.18 7.07
CA LEU A 22 17.91 6.21 7.41
C LEU A 22 16.91 5.94 6.28
N SER A 23 16.73 6.89 5.35
CA SER A 23 15.83 6.71 4.20
C SER A 23 16.50 6.08 2.97
N GLY A 24 17.83 5.99 2.96
CA GLY A 24 18.58 5.58 1.78
C GLY A 24 18.60 6.62 0.65
N ASN A 25 17.98 7.78 0.85
CA ASN A 25 17.85 8.85 -0.14
C ASN A 25 18.93 9.91 0.07
N GLY A 26 19.87 10.00 -0.83
CA GLY A 26 20.93 11.00 -0.81
C GLY A 26 22.28 10.50 -0.28
N SER A 27 23.35 11.22 -0.63
CA SER A 27 24.69 10.89 -0.18
C SER A 27 24.90 11.34 1.27
N VAL A 28 25.38 10.42 2.08
CA VAL A 28 25.86 10.64 3.44
C VAL A 28 27.24 10.02 3.50
N SER A 29 28.22 10.72 4.10
CA SER A 29 29.57 10.18 4.22
C SER A 29 29.55 8.87 5.01
N ASP A 30 30.49 7.96 4.69
CA ASP A 30 30.57 6.65 5.33
C ASP A 30 30.78 6.77 6.85
N ASP A 31 31.54 7.76 7.28
CA ASP A 31 31.76 8.04 8.70
C ASP A 31 30.45 8.44 9.39
N ALA A 32 29.69 9.36 8.81
CA ALA A 32 28.40 9.75 9.37
C ALA A 32 27.40 8.59 9.39
N ARG A 33 27.41 7.73 8.35
CA ARG A 33 26.57 6.54 8.30
C ARG A 33 26.90 5.58 9.43
N LYS A 34 28.18 5.28 9.65
CA LYS A 34 28.62 4.40 10.75
C LYS A 34 28.18 4.92 12.13
N ARG A 35 28.32 6.25 12.37
CA ARG A 35 27.88 6.86 13.62
C ARG A 35 26.36 6.79 13.80
N ILE A 36 25.59 7.01 12.73
CA ILE A 36 24.13 6.91 12.76
C ILE A 36 23.68 5.47 13.03
N ASP A 37 24.28 4.48 12.38
CA ASP A 37 23.96 3.07 12.60
C ASP A 37 24.27 2.62 14.04
N ALA A 38 25.38 3.10 14.61
CA ALA A 38 25.71 2.88 16.01
C ALA A 38 24.68 3.51 16.96
N ALA A 39 24.26 4.75 16.69
CA ALA A 39 23.25 5.45 17.47
C ALA A 39 21.88 4.75 17.39
N VAL A 40 21.47 4.28 16.22
CA VAL A 40 20.24 3.50 16.01
C VAL A 40 20.23 2.25 16.88
N LYS A 41 21.33 1.49 16.86
CA LYS A 41 21.48 0.27 17.69
C LYS A 41 21.46 0.58 19.18
N LYS A 42 22.22 1.61 19.62
CA LYS A 42 22.31 2.01 21.03
C LYS A 42 20.96 2.46 21.60
N LEU A 43 20.18 3.20 20.80
CA LEU A 43 18.89 3.74 21.22
C LEU A 43 17.70 2.79 20.93
N ASN A 44 17.94 1.60 20.38
CA ASN A 44 16.90 0.71 19.88
C ASN A 44 15.87 1.49 19.04
N PHE A 45 16.35 2.39 18.18
CA PHE A 45 15.48 3.25 17.40
C PHE A 45 14.88 2.46 16.23
N VAL A 46 13.56 2.44 16.17
CA VAL A 46 12.82 1.90 15.03
C VAL A 46 12.27 3.08 14.22
N PRO A 47 12.65 3.21 12.92
CA PRO A 47 12.12 4.26 12.07
C PRO A 47 10.58 4.21 12.02
N ASN A 48 9.93 5.32 12.35
CA ASN A 48 8.48 5.41 12.25
C ASN A 48 8.07 5.54 10.77
N GLN A 49 7.56 4.44 10.21
CA GLN A 49 7.11 4.39 8.83
C GLN A 49 5.97 5.39 8.57
N SER A 50 5.09 5.59 9.54
CA SER A 50 3.99 6.57 9.41
C SER A 50 4.50 7.99 9.23
N ALA A 51 5.58 8.38 9.94
CA ALA A 51 6.20 9.69 9.77
C ALA A 51 6.88 9.86 8.40
N ARG A 52 7.43 8.77 7.84
CA ARG A 52 8.00 8.77 6.48
C ARG A 52 6.89 8.86 5.43
N ASN A 53 5.82 8.11 5.60
CA ASN A 53 4.66 8.10 4.72
C ASN A 53 3.99 9.48 4.67
N LEU A 54 3.85 10.14 5.84
CA LEU A 54 3.30 11.49 5.92
C LEU A 54 4.12 12.51 5.10
N LYS A 55 5.45 12.40 5.13
CA LYS A 55 6.34 13.27 4.34
C LYS A 55 6.22 13.01 2.84
N ASN A 56 5.99 11.76 2.44
CA ASN A 56 5.88 11.35 1.03
C ASN A 56 4.43 11.37 0.52
N GLN A 57 3.45 11.71 1.37
CA GLN A 57 2.02 11.66 1.08
C GLN A 57 1.55 10.28 0.56
N THR A 58 2.20 9.20 1.00
CA THR A 58 1.85 7.82 0.64
C THR A 58 1.71 6.98 1.90
N CYS A 59 0.81 5.99 1.88
CA CYS A 59 0.67 5.00 2.95
C CYS A 59 1.55 3.77 2.71
N ALA A 60 2.06 3.60 1.48
CA ALA A 60 2.65 2.36 0.98
C ALA A 60 1.73 1.15 1.29
N THR A 61 0.44 1.34 1.10
CA THR A 61 -0.61 0.36 1.39
C THR A 61 -1.66 0.40 0.28
N MET A 62 -1.94 -0.75 -0.32
CA MET A 62 -3.04 -0.97 -1.26
C MET A 62 -4.12 -1.80 -0.59
N ALA A 63 -5.39 -1.51 -0.85
CA ALA A 63 -6.48 -2.37 -0.40
C ALA A 63 -6.97 -3.25 -1.56
N ILE A 64 -7.40 -4.46 -1.24
CA ILE A 64 -8.13 -5.34 -2.17
C ILE A 64 -9.46 -5.74 -1.54
N SER A 65 -10.56 -5.52 -2.26
CA SER A 65 -11.88 -6.00 -1.89
C SER A 65 -12.20 -7.27 -2.64
N VAL A 66 -12.68 -8.27 -1.93
CA VAL A 66 -13.19 -9.51 -2.50
C VAL A 66 -14.55 -9.86 -1.88
N PRO A 67 -15.48 -10.45 -2.65
CA PRO A 67 -16.78 -10.88 -2.12
C PRO A 67 -16.64 -11.90 -0.99
N THR A 68 -15.66 -12.79 -1.10
CA THR A 68 -15.35 -13.79 -0.08
C THR A 68 -13.92 -14.28 -0.18
N ILE A 69 -13.25 -14.41 0.96
CA ILE A 69 -11.90 -15.01 1.04
C ILE A 69 -11.94 -16.55 1.03
N ARG A 70 -13.13 -17.16 1.12
CA ARG A 70 -13.28 -18.62 1.18
C ARG A 70 -13.18 -19.28 -0.19
N HIS A 71 -13.47 -18.55 -1.26
CA HIS A 71 -13.45 -19.11 -2.60
C HIS A 71 -12.02 -19.20 -3.14
N PRO A 72 -11.55 -20.37 -3.64
CA PRO A 72 -10.17 -20.55 -4.10
C PRO A 72 -9.73 -19.59 -5.19
N PHE A 73 -10.63 -19.16 -6.06
CA PHE A 73 -10.38 -18.19 -7.12
C PHE A 73 -9.91 -16.84 -6.53
N PHE A 74 -10.64 -16.28 -5.56
CA PHE A 74 -10.26 -15.02 -4.94
C PHE A 74 -9.00 -15.16 -4.08
N ALA A 75 -8.85 -16.27 -3.37
CA ALA A 75 -7.64 -16.56 -2.60
C ALA A 75 -6.39 -16.56 -3.49
N LYS A 76 -6.48 -17.14 -4.69
CA LYS A 76 -5.38 -17.17 -5.66
C LYS A 76 -5.05 -15.78 -6.19
N ILE A 77 -6.04 -14.96 -6.48
CA ILE A 77 -5.82 -13.55 -6.89
C ILE A 77 -5.13 -12.78 -5.76
N ILE A 78 -5.64 -12.88 -4.53
CA ILE A 78 -5.05 -12.23 -3.35
C ILE A 78 -3.58 -12.61 -3.22
N TYR A 79 -3.26 -13.90 -3.34
CA TYR A 79 -1.90 -14.41 -3.23
C TYR A 79 -0.95 -13.74 -4.24
N TYR A 80 -1.30 -13.71 -5.53
CA TYR A 80 -0.43 -13.12 -6.54
C TYR A 80 -0.35 -11.60 -6.47
N VAL A 81 -1.44 -10.93 -6.10
CA VAL A 81 -1.43 -9.48 -5.88
C VAL A 81 -0.53 -9.13 -4.71
N GLU A 82 -0.62 -9.88 -3.60
CA GLU A 82 0.24 -9.68 -2.44
C GLU A 82 1.71 -9.85 -2.80
N GLU A 83 2.06 -10.93 -3.50
CA GLU A 83 3.43 -11.17 -3.94
C GLU A 83 3.98 -10.01 -4.79
N CYS A 84 3.18 -9.48 -5.70
CA CYS A 84 3.56 -8.34 -6.53
C CYS A 84 3.75 -7.05 -5.73
N LEU A 85 2.90 -6.79 -4.75
CA LEU A 85 2.96 -5.61 -3.88
C LEU A 85 4.14 -5.70 -2.90
N SER A 86 4.32 -6.87 -2.30
CA SER A 86 5.40 -7.15 -1.35
C SER A 86 6.78 -6.93 -1.96
N ARG A 87 7.00 -7.38 -3.21
CA ARG A 87 8.25 -7.12 -3.96
C ARG A 87 8.54 -5.62 -4.16
N ARG A 88 7.53 -4.77 -4.08
CA ARG A 88 7.62 -3.30 -4.17
C ARG A 88 7.62 -2.60 -2.83
N GLY A 89 7.63 -3.35 -1.72
CA GLY A 89 7.56 -2.81 -0.36
C GLY A 89 6.21 -2.16 -0.03
N VAL A 90 5.15 -2.53 -0.76
CA VAL A 90 3.78 -2.07 -0.54
C VAL A 90 3.02 -3.12 0.27
N ARG A 91 2.34 -2.69 1.31
CA ARG A 91 1.50 -3.58 2.14
C ARG A 91 0.13 -3.77 1.49
N MET A 92 -0.47 -4.92 1.72
CA MET A 92 -1.82 -5.19 1.26
C MET A 92 -2.79 -5.28 2.44
N LEU A 93 -3.93 -4.59 2.30
CA LEU A 93 -5.08 -4.72 3.18
C LEU A 93 -6.16 -5.52 2.43
N VAL A 94 -6.53 -6.68 2.95
CA VAL A 94 -7.60 -7.50 2.37
C VAL A 94 -8.91 -7.20 3.08
N VAL A 95 -9.93 -6.83 2.32
CA VAL A 95 -11.28 -6.61 2.82
C VAL A 95 -12.24 -7.65 2.24
N ASN A 96 -12.84 -8.44 3.12
CA ASN A 96 -13.91 -9.36 2.79
C ASN A 96 -15.24 -8.60 2.80
N SER A 97 -15.72 -8.18 1.62
CA SER A 97 -16.95 -7.38 1.52
C SER A 97 -18.20 -8.17 1.89
N GLN A 98 -18.13 -9.51 1.85
CA GLN A 98 -19.30 -10.39 2.05
C GLN A 98 -20.45 -10.04 1.08
N ASP A 99 -20.09 -9.57 -0.10
CA ASP A 99 -21.03 -9.12 -1.12
C ASP A 99 -21.99 -8.02 -0.62
N LYS A 100 -21.47 -7.11 0.23
CA LYS A 100 -22.23 -6.00 0.82
C LYS A 100 -21.70 -4.67 0.29
N LYS A 101 -22.54 -3.94 -0.45
CA LYS A 101 -22.22 -2.62 -1.01
C LYS A 101 -21.79 -1.60 0.07
N SER A 102 -22.33 -1.69 1.29
CA SER A 102 -21.93 -0.83 2.41
C SER A 102 -20.47 -0.96 2.76
N LYS A 103 -19.93 -2.18 2.82
CA LYS A 103 -18.50 -2.42 3.10
C LYS A 103 -17.59 -1.93 1.98
N GLU A 104 -18.05 -2.00 0.74
CA GLU A 104 -17.33 -1.46 -0.40
C GLU A 104 -17.30 0.07 -0.37
N SER A 105 -18.39 0.71 0.06
CA SER A 105 -18.45 2.16 0.28
C SER A 105 -17.49 2.62 1.38
N GLU A 106 -17.36 1.85 2.47
CA GLU A 106 -16.37 2.11 3.53
C GLU A 106 -14.94 2.09 2.98
N MET A 107 -14.62 1.20 2.05
CA MET A 107 -13.30 1.16 1.41
C MET A 107 -13.02 2.40 0.56
N LEU A 108 -14.00 2.88 -0.20
CA LEU A 108 -13.86 4.13 -0.96
C LEU A 108 -13.54 5.30 -0.03
N GLU A 109 -14.14 5.32 1.15
CA GLU A 109 -13.86 6.34 2.17
C GLU A 109 -12.42 6.22 2.72
N MET A 110 -11.85 5.01 2.77
CA MET A 110 -10.45 4.83 3.19
C MET A 110 -9.46 5.52 2.25
N ILE A 111 -9.72 5.55 0.93
CA ILE A 111 -8.89 6.32 -0.01
C ILE A 111 -9.04 7.81 0.27
N ARG A 112 -10.28 8.31 0.37
CA ARG A 112 -10.54 9.73 0.64
C ARG A 112 -9.85 10.22 1.91
N GLN A 113 -9.75 9.34 2.92
CA GLN A 113 -9.03 9.62 4.17
C GLN A 113 -7.52 9.35 4.08
N ALA A 114 -6.98 9.10 2.88
CA ALA A 114 -5.58 8.77 2.64
C ALA A 114 -5.04 7.63 3.54
N ARG A 115 -5.88 6.65 3.86
CA ARG A 115 -5.49 5.46 4.64
C ARG A 115 -4.89 4.36 3.78
N VAL A 116 -5.17 4.39 2.47
CA VAL A 116 -4.59 3.52 1.45
C VAL A 116 -4.26 4.34 0.22
N ASP A 117 -3.29 3.91 -0.57
CA ASP A 117 -2.84 4.59 -1.78
C ASP A 117 -3.66 4.18 -3.02
N GLY A 118 -4.46 3.12 -2.92
CA GLY A 118 -5.34 2.67 -3.98
C GLY A 118 -6.11 1.42 -3.62
N ILE A 119 -7.10 1.09 -4.45
CA ILE A 119 -7.96 -0.09 -4.25
C ILE A 119 -8.03 -0.94 -5.52
N ILE A 120 -7.95 -2.25 -5.31
CA ILE A 120 -8.33 -3.26 -6.29
C ILE A 120 -9.70 -3.80 -5.90
N PHE A 121 -10.69 -3.62 -6.77
CA PHE A 121 -12.05 -4.10 -6.55
C PHE A 121 -12.30 -5.42 -7.29
N ILE A 122 -12.79 -6.41 -6.55
CA ILE A 122 -13.45 -7.58 -7.09
C ILE A 122 -14.85 -7.59 -6.48
N THR A 123 -15.85 -7.22 -7.25
CA THR A 123 -17.23 -7.01 -6.74
C THR A 123 -18.28 -7.43 -7.75
N HIS A 124 -19.46 -7.76 -7.27
CA HIS A 124 -20.67 -7.97 -8.09
C HIS A 124 -21.52 -6.70 -8.21
N HIS A 125 -21.19 -5.66 -7.47
CA HIS A 125 -21.98 -4.42 -7.45
C HIS A 125 -21.47 -3.41 -8.47
N ALA A 126 -22.40 -2.69 -9.09
CA ALA A 126 -22.08 -1.47 -9.81
C ALA A 126 -21.99 -0.30 -8.82
N HIS A 127 -21.06 0.61 -9.10
CA HIS A 127 -20.83 1.82 -8.31
C HIS A 127 -21.01 3.05 -9.21
N ASP A 128 -22.23 3.54 -9.29
CA ASP A 128 -22.63 4.60 -10.24
C ASP A 128 -21.98 5.97 -9.97
N SER A 129 -21.34 6.14 -8.82
CA SER A 129 -20.78 7.42 -8.36
C SER A 129 -19.33 7.30 -7.86
N ILE A 130 -18.51 6.46 -8.50
CA ILE A 130 -17.08 6.46 -8.20
C ILE A 130 -16.44 7.71 -8.80
N ASP A 131 -15.71 8.45 -7.97
CA ASP A 131 -14.86 9.54 -8.45
C ASP A 131 -13.74 8.95 -9.33
N GLU A 132 -13.73 9.34 -10.60
CA GLU A 132 -12.79 8.85 -11.62
C GLU A 132 -11.32 9.20 -11.30
N ASN A 133 -11.08 10.15 -10.41
CA ASN A 133 -9.74 10.54 -9.98
C ASN A 133 -9.19 9.65 -8.85
N LEU A 134 -9.99 8.77 -8.26
CA LEU A 134 -9.50 7.87 -7.23
C LEU A 134 -8.64 6.75 -7.86
N PRO A 135 -7.55 6.36 -7.21
CA PRO A 135 -6.66 5.28 -7.68
C PRO A 135 -7.33 3.90 -7.47
N ILE A 136 -8.26 3.58 -8.36
CA ILE A 136 -9.06 2.35 -8.31
C ILE A 136 -8.88 1.57 -9.60
N VAL A 137 -8.79 0.25 -9.49
CA VAL A 137 -8.88 -0.69 -10.59
C VAL A 137 -9.87 -1.80 -10.23
N SER A 138 -10.69 -2.23 -11.17
CA SER A 138 -11.55 -3.40 -10.97
C SER A 138 -10.99 -4.63 -11.68
N VAL A 139 -11.34 -5.79 -11.17
CA VAL A 139 -10.96 -7.09 -11.74
C VAL A 139 -12.22 -7.88 -12.04
N ASP A 140 -12.20 -8.57 -13.18
CA ASP A 140 -13.25 -9.41 -13.73
C ASP A 140 -14.39 -8.65 -14.41
N ARG A 141 -14.78 -7.47 -13.94
CA ARG A 141 -15.84 -6.67 -14.56
C ARG A 141 -15.65 -5.18 -14.40
N HIS A 142 -16.30 -4.44 -15.27
CA HIS A 142 -16.42 -3.00 -15.17
C HIS A 142 -17.43 -2.64 -14.07
N ILE A 143 -17.08 -1.68 -13.20
CA ILE A 143 -17.88 -1.31 -12.01
C ILE A 143 -18.54 0.06 -12.13
N GLY A 144 -18.32 0.79 -13.21
CA GLY A 144 -18.91 2.11 -13.51
C GLY A 144 -17.89 3.17 -13.89
N GLY A 145 -18.35 4.28 -14.48
CA GLY A 145 -17.53 5.41 -14.89
C GLY A 145 -16.36 5.03 -15.80
N LYS A 146 -15.22 5.70 -15.63
CA LYS A 146 -13.95 5.41 -16.34
C LYS A 146 -12.97 4.57 -15.52
N VAL A 147 -13.45 3.83 -14.53
CA VAL A 147 -12.59 2.98 -13.72
C VAL A 147 -11.89 1.94 -14.62
N PRO A 148 -10.56 1.89 -14.63
CA PRO A 148 -9.83 0.86 -15.35
C PRO A 148 -10.22 -0.54 -14.85
N PHE A 149 -10.28 -1.51 -15.75
CA PHE A 149 -10.56 -2.88 -15.35
C PHE A 149 -9.66 -3.88 -16.06
N VAL A 150 -9.44 -5.01 -15.40
CA VAL A 150 -8.68 -6.15 -15.91
C VAL A 150 -9.64 -7.33 -15.95
N THR A 151 -9.76 -7.97 -17.11
CA THR A 151 -10.59 -9.17 -17.29
C THR A 151 -9.83 -10.23 -18.08
N SER A 152 -10.23 -11.48 -17.92
CA SER A 152 -9.76 -12.59 -18.76
C SER A 152 -10.52 -12.58 -20.10
N ASN A 153 -9.85 -13.05 -21.15
CA ASN A 153 -10.52 -13.29 -22.44
C ASN A 153 -11.34 -14.59 -22.35
N ASN A 154 -12.50 -14.50 -21.68
CA ASN A 154 -13.36 -15.66 -21.45
C ASN A 154 -13.90 -16.27 -22.74
N TYR A 155 -13.99 -15.49 -23.82
CA TYR A 155 -14.45 -15.98 -25.12
C TYR A 155 -13.43 -16.95 -25.75
N GLU A 156 -12.16 -16.60 -25.78
CA GLU A 156 -11.11 -17.49 -26.28
C GLU A 156 -10.90 -18.68 -25.35
N ALA A 157 -10.85 -18.45 -24.04
CA ALA A 157 -10.70 -19.52 -23.06
C ALA A 157 -11.82 -20.57 -23.15
N SER A 158 -13.06 -20.16 -23.44
CA SER A 158 -14.18 -21.09 -23.61
C SER A 158 -14.19 -21.85 -24.97
N ARG A 159 -13.40 -21.38 -25.96
CA ARG A 159 -13.21 -22.09 -27.23
C ARG A 159 -12.12 -23.13 -27.17
N GLU A 160 -11.18 -23.01 -26.26
CA GLU A 160 -10.04 -23.91 -26.08
C GLU A 160 -10.33 -25.03 -25.05
N ALA A 161 -11.44 -24.95 -24.31
CA ALA A 161 -11.88 -25.92 -23.32
C ALA A 161 -12.76 -27.03 -23.96
#